data_d788ef828bdc2cd32197838d5ddde976
#
_entry.id   d788ef828bdc2cd32197838d5ddde976
#
_cell.length_a   1.000
_cell.length_b   1.000
_cell.length_c   1.000
_cell.angle_alpha   90.00
_cell.angle_beta   90.00
_cell.angle_gamma   90.00
#
_symmetry.space_group_name_H-M   'P 1'
#
loop_
_entity.id
_entity.type
_entity.pdbx_description
1 polymer ?
#
loop_
_entity_poly.entity_id
_entity_poly.type
_entity_poly.pdbx_seq_one_letter_code
_entity_poly.pdbx_strand_id
1 'polypeptide(L)'
;MKLFEEITKQTVSITEDCYELNFASKTLKYKSLLKGFNKEIYNLFDSHYDSMRLSEQIHNLFNGAIVNPTENQSAIHHAYRDAYSDEPNNLLSKDILDSCSESINTCINLKNNLLDRGIKNIVTIGIGGSFEGPKLLIETLTAEHKR
;
A
#
# COMPACT_ATOMS: atom_id res chain seq x y z
N MET A 1 -5.58 7.99 -22.32
CA MET A 1 -5.25 9.31 -22.93
C MET A 1 -6.37 10.32 -22.76
N LYS A 2 -7.62 10.04 -23.22
CA LYS A 2 -8.76 10.98 -23.03
C LYS A 2 -9.03 11.41 -21.57
N LEU A 3 -8.95 10.50 -20.61
CA LEU A 3 -9.18 10.80 -19.19
C LEU A 3 -8.17 11.81 -18.64
N PHE A 4 -6.90 11.65 -18.96
CA PHE A 4 -5.84 12.57 -18.52
C PHE A 4 -6.00 13.96 -19.15
N GLU A 5 -6.39 14.01 -20.43
CA GLU A 5 -6.68 15.25 -21.14
C GLU A 5 -7.91 15.97 -20.58
N GLU A 6 -8.94 15.26 -20.17
CA GLU A 6 -10.13 15.82 -19.52
C GLU A 6 -9.81 16.39 -18.13
N ILE A 7 -9.04 15.66 -17.33
CA ILE A 7 -8.60 16.12 -16.01
C ILE A 7 -7.73 17.36 -16.13
N THR A 8 -6.77 17.37 -17.06
CA THR A 8 -5.86 18.52 -17.24
C THR A 8 -6.53 19.74 -17.79
N LYS A 9 -7.55 19.61 -18.64
CA LYS A 9 -8.32 20.74 -19.14
C LYS A 9 -9.14 21.45 -18.06
N GLN A 10 -9.55 20.71 -17.00
CA GLN A 10 -10.39 21.25 -15.94
C GLN A 10 -9.59 21.88 -14.77
N THR A 11 -8.27 21.68 -14.73
CA THR A 11 -7.42 22.17 -13.62
C THR A 11 -7.13 23.68 -13.66
N VAL A 12 -7.65 24.42 -14.62
CA VAL A 12 -7.24 25.83 -14.85
C VAL A 12 -8.05 26.84 -14.03
N SER A 13 -9.12 26.47 -13.38
CA SER A 13 -9.93 27.43 -12.61
C SER A 13 -10.20 26.94 -11.19
N ILE A 14 -9.81 27.68 -10.11
CA ILE A 14 -9.99 27.33 -8.69
C ILE A 14 -11.38 27.73 -8.19
N THR A 15 -12.34 26.81 -7.92
CA THR A 15 -13.59 27.03 -7.21
C THR A 15 -13.75 26.10 -6.01
N GLU A 16 -14.70 26.41 -5.16
CA GLU A 16 -14.85 25.87 -3.81
C GLU A 16 -15.41 24.44 -3.72
N ASP A 17 -15.57 23.74 -4.85
CA ASP A 17 -16.14 22.39 -4.81
C ASP A 17 -15.13 21.40 -4.29
N CYS A 18 -15.42 20.94 -3.08
CA CYS A 18 -14.69 19.90 -2.40
C CYS A 18 -15.40 18.56 -2.60
N TYR A 19 -14.72 17.60 -3.22
CA TYR A 19 -15.23 16.25 -3.33
C TYR A 19 -14.73 15.41 -2.16
N GLU A 20 -15.65 14.87 -1.37
CA GLU A 20 -15.34 14.00 -0.24
C GLU A 20 -15.75 12.56 -0.55
N LEU A 21 -14.78 11.66 -0.56
CA LEU A 21 -14.99 10.22 -0.64
C LEU A 21 -14.95 9.63 0.77
N ASN A 22 -16.07 9.06 1.19
CA ASN A 22 -16.15 8.29 2.42
C ASN A 22 -15.95 6.81 2.10
N PHE A 23 -14.81 6.28 2.49
CA PHE A 23 -14.55 4.85 2.38
C PHE A 23 -15.32 4.08 3.46
N ALA A 24 -15.69 2.82 3.18
CA ALA A 24 -16.43 1.97 4.11
C ALA A 24 -15.70 1.75 5.44
N SER A 25 -14.38 1.81 5.45
CA SER A 25 -13.61 1.92 6.69
C SER A 25 -13.75 3.35 7.21
N LYS A 26 -14.44 3.52 8.33
CA LYS A 26 -14.68 4.82 8.98
C LYS A 26 -13.41 5.62 9.31
N THR A 27 -12.23 5.08 9.05
CA THR A 27 -10.93 5.64 9.39
C THR A 27 -10.27 6.41 8.24
N LEU A 28 -10.68 6.19 6.98
CA LEU A 28 -10.09 6.86 5.84
C LEU A 28 -11.14 7.74 5.14
N LYS A 29 -10.88 9.05 5.14
CA LYS A 29 -11.63 10.02 4.34
C LYS A 29 -10.70 10.63 3.32
N TYR A 30 -11.11 10.64 2.07
CA TYR A 30 -10.41 11.35 1.03
C TYR A 30 -11.18 12.63 0.70
N LYS A 31 -10.48 13.76 0.77
CA LYS A 31 -11.03 15.05 0.42
C LYS A 31 -10.17 15.64 -0.71
N SER A 32 -10.75 15.79 -1.89
CA SER A 32 -10.07 16.44 -3.00
C SER A 32 -10.42 17.92 -3.03
N LEU A 33 -9.40 18.77 -3.03
CA LEU A 33 -9.48 20.20 -3.31
C LEU A 33 -9.20 20.49 -4.78
N LEU A 34 -9.02 19.44 -5.59
CA LEU A 34 -8.84 19.60 -7.02
C LEU A 34 -10.15 20.10 -7.63
N LYS A 35 -10.04 21.25 -8.25
CA LYS A 35 -11.12 21.83 -9.01
C LYS A 35 -11.50 20.98 -10.20
N GLY A 36 -12.77 20.95 -10.48
CA GLY A 36 -13.30 20.18 -11.60
C GLY A 36 -13.45 18.71 -11.30
N PHE A 37 -13.09 18.21 -10.11
CA PHE A 37 -13.43 16.85 -9.71
C PHE A 37 -14.91 16.80 -9.31
N ASN A 38 -15.76 16.73 -10.32
CA ASN A 38 -17.21 16.69 -10.19
C ASN A 38 -17.76 15.27 -10.44
N LYS A 39 -19.07 15.12 -10.36
CA LYS A 39 -19.75 13.84 -10.57
C LYS A 39 -19.52 13.26 -11.98
N GLU A 40 -19.31 14.08 -12.98
CA GLU A 40 -19.05 13.63 -14.35
C GLU A 40 -17.69 12.97 -14.47
N ILE A 41 -16.68 13.56 -13.87
CA ILE A 41 -15.33 12.98 -13.79
C ILE A 41 -15.37 11.68 -12.98
N TYR A 42 -16.09 11.65 -11.86
CA TYR A 42 -16.27 10.41 -11.12
C TYR A 42 -16.90 9.31 -11.97
N ASN A 43 -17.97 9.59 -12.69
CA ASN A 43 -18.61 8.63 -13.58
C ASN A 43 -17.68 8.17 -14.71
N LEU A 44 -16.82 9.07 -15.19
CA LEU A 44 -15.80 8.73 -16.19
C LEU A 44 -14.74 7.77 -15.62
N PHE A 45 -14.29 7.99 -14.39
CA PHE A 45 -13.42 7.04 -13.68
C PHE A 45 -14.10 5.69 -13.48
N ASP A 46 -15.35 5.68 -13.06
CA ASP A 46 -16.13 4.48 -12.81
C ASP A 46 -16.29 3.64 -14.09
N SER A 47 -16.67 4.28 -15.19
CA SER A 47 -16.74 3.61 -16.50
C SER A 47 -15.38 3.09 -17.00
N HIS A 48 -14.30 3.81 -16.70
CA HIS A 48 -12.95 3.40 -17.06
C HIS A 48 -12.47 2.24 -16.18
N TYR A 49 -12.81 2.27 -14.90
CA TYR A 49 -12.56 1.19 -13.93
C TYR A 49 -13.13 -0.13 -14.43
N ASP A 50 -14.41 -0.13 -14.85
CA ASP A 50 -15.08 -1.32 -15.39
C ASP A 50 -14.45 -1.78 -16.71
N SER A 51 -14.15 -0.86 -17.62
CA SER A 51 -13.56 -1.18 -18.93
C SER A 51 -12.16 -1.80 -18.79
N MET A 52 -11.41 -1.43 -17.78
CA MET A 52 -10.10 -1.99 -17.46
C MET A 52 -10.17 -3.27 -16.62
N ARG A 53 -11.33 -3.70 -16.20
CA ARG A 53 -11.52 -4.88 -15.33
C ARG A 53 -10.70 -4.76 -14.03
N LEU A 54 -10.66 -3.57 -13.45
CA LEU A 54 -9.78 -3.31 -12.29
C LEU A 54 -10.15 -4.15 -11.08
N SER A 55 -11.43 -4.47 -10.87
CA SER A 55 -11.85 -5.40 -9.81
C SER A 55 -11.18 -6.76 -9.93
N GLU A 56 -11.10 -7.30 -11.15
CA GLU A 56 -10.43 -8.57 -11.40
C GLU A 56 -8.91 -8.47 -11.20
N GLN A 57 -8.30 -7.38 -11.67
CA GLN A 57 -6.87 -7.15 -11.48
C GLN A 57 -6.51 -7.00 -9.99
N ILE A 58 -7.34 -6.30 -9.22
CA ILE A 58 -7.19 -6.17 -7.77
C ILE A 58 -7.35 -7.54 -7.10
N HIS A 59 -8.36 -8.32 -7.49
CA HIS A 59 -8.54 -9.68 -6.97
C HIS A 59 -7.30 -10.55 -7.28
N ASN A 60 -6.78 -10.50 -8.49
CA ASN A 60 -5.57 -11.22 -8.88
C ASN A 60 -4.34 -10.78 -8.08
N LEU A 61 -4.21 -9.49 -7.80
CA LEU A 61 -3.16 -8.96 -6.92
C LEU A 61 -3.26 -9.58 -5.52
N PHE A 62 -4.45 -9.60 -4.94
CA PHE A 62 -4.68 -10.06 -3.57
C PHE A 62 -4.65 -11.59 -3.42
N ASN A 63 -4.91 -12.36 -4.47
CA ASN A 63 -4.83 -13.80 -4.43
C ASN A 63 -3.44 -14.37 -4.78
N GLY A 64 -2.46 -13.50 -5.01
CA GLY A 64 -1.08 -13.89 -5.28
C GLY A 64 -0.81 -14.29 -6.73
N ALA A 65 -1.65 -13.89 -7.69
CA ALA A 65 -1.35 -14.09 -9.09
C ALA A 65 -0.08 -13.32 -9.50
N ILE A 66 0.58 -13.77 -10.56
CA ILE A 66 1.73 -13.08 -11.12
C ILE A 66 1.24 -11.83 -11.85
N VAL A 67 1.31 -10.68 -11.16
CA VAL A 67 0.89 -9.38 -11.70
C VAL A 67 2.07 -8.54 -12.19
N ASN A 68 3.30 -8.98 -11.92
CA ASN A 68 4.51 -8.35 -12.43
C ASN A 68 5.16 -9.25 -13.48
N PRO A 69 4.79 -9.10 -14.76
CA PRO A 69 5.29 -9.97 -15.82
C PRO A 69 6.78 -9.77 -16.12
N THR A 70 7.35 -8.61 -15.78
CA THR A 70 8.77 -8.33 -16.03
C THR A 70 9.69 -9.11 -15.11
N GLU A 71 9.27 -9.36 -13.89
CA GLU A 71 10.01 -10.13 -12.89
C GLU A 71 9.46 -11.55 -12.71
N ASN A 72 8.34 -11.85 -13.36
CA ASN A 72 7.61 -13.10 -13.22
C ASN A 72 7.30 -13.45 -11.76
N GLN A 73 6.86 -12.45 -10.99
CA GLN A 73 6.61 -12.57 -9.56
C GLN A 73 5.24 -12.06 -9.15
N SER A 74 4.73 -12.59 -8.07
CA SER A 74 3.56 -12.08 -7.36
C SER A 74 3.94 -10.89 -6.49
N ALA A 75 3.04 -9.91 -6.36
CA ALA A 75 3.21 -8.77 -5.48
C ALA A 75 2.41 -8.98 -4.18
N ILE A 76 2.88 -9.89 -3.32
CA ILE A 76 2.17 -10.35 -2.13
C ILE A 76 2.61 -9.67 -0.82
N HIS A 77 3.04 -8.43 -0.87
CA HIS A 77 3.50 -7.69 0.34
C HIS A 77 2.44 -7.61 1.45
N HIS A 78 1.16 -7.64 1.10
CA HIS A 78 0.04 -7.67 2.04
C HIS A 78 -0.01 -8.97 2.86
N ALA A 79 0.54 -10.09 2.35
CA ALA A 79 0.55 -11.37 3.03
C ALA A 79 1.22 -11.32 4.41
N TYR A 80 2.22 -10.47 4.58
CA TYR A 80 2.87 -10.26 5.87
C TYR A 80 1.93 -9.65 6.90
N ARG A 81 1.01 -8.78 6.50
CA ARG A 81 -0.01 -8.22 7.40
C ARG A 81 -1.11 -9.23 7.68
N ASP A 82 -1.54 -9.96 6.67
CA ASP A 82 -2.56 -11.01 6.80
C ASP A 82 -2.09 -12.14 7.73
N ALA A 83 -0.80 -12.51 7.68
CA ALA A 83 -0.20 -13.50 8.58
C ALA A 83 -0.24 -13.10 10.07
N TYR A 84 -0.43 -11.80 10.37
CA TYR A 84 -0.53 -11.26 11.72
C TYR A 84 -1.94 -10.74 12.06
N SER A 85 -2.87 -10.83 11.16
CA SER A 85 -4.24 -10.34 11.37
C SER A 85 -5.07 -11.38 12.13
N ASP A 86 -5.85 -10.91 13.08
CA ASP A 86 -6.91 -11.73 13.70
C ASP A 86 -8.01 -12.09 12.70
N GLU A 87 -8.15 -11.33 11.64
CA GLU A 87 -9.07 -11.53 10.53
C GLU A 87 -8.31 -11.52 9.19
N PRO A 88 -7.57 -12.59 8.85
CA PRO A 88 -6.80 -12.62 7.61
C PRO A 88 -7.70 -12.64 6.39
N ASN A 89 -7.24 -12.01 5.32
CA ASN A 89 -7.89 -12.08 4.03
C ASN A 89 -7.75 -13.50 3.46
N ASN A 90 -8.86 -14.23 3.36
CA ASN A 90 -8.88 -15.63 2.90
C ASN A 90 -8.58 -15.83 1.40
N LEU A 91 -8.06 -14.82 0.72
CA LEU A 91 -7.70 -14.90 -0.70
C LEU A 91 -6.34 -15.55 -0.95
N LEU A 92 -5.45 -15.54 0.05
CA LEU A 92 -4.15 -16.19 -0.04
C LEU A 92 -4.18 -17.64 0.41
N SER A 93 -3.34 -18.47 -0.21
CA SER A 93 -3.16 -19.84 0.24
C SER A 93 -2.52 -19.89 1.63
N LYS A 94 -2.84 -20.94 2.37
CA LYS A 94 -2.27 -21.16 3.69
C LYS A 94 -0.74 -21.26 3.64
N ASP A 95 -0.18 -21.88 2.62
CA ASP A 95 1.27 -22.04 2.46
C ASP A 95 1.99 -20.69 2.35
N ILE A 96 1.37 -19.71 1.67
CA ILE A 96 1.91 -18.35 1.59
C ILE A 96 1.89 -17.67 2.97
N LEU A 97 0.78 -17.78 3.70
CA LEU A 97 0.64 -17.20 5.03
C LEU A 97 1.60 -17.85 6.03
N ASP A 98 1.74 -19.17 6.00
CA ASP A 98 2.67 -19.91 6.86
C ASP A 98 4.13 -19.49 6.57
N SER A 99 4.52 -19.34 5.29
CA SER A 99 5.85 -18.87 4.90
C SER A 99 6.11 -17.42 5.36
N CYS A 100 5.12 -16.55 5.29
CA CYS A 100 5.23 -15.18 5.81
C CYS A 100 5.39 -15.19 7.33
N SER A 101 4.64 -16.01 8.04
CA SER A 101 4.74 -16.17 9.50
C SER A 101 6.11 -16.69 9.93
N GLU A 102 6.66 -17.66 9.21
CA GLU A 102 8.00 -18.18 9.44
C GLU A 102 9.08 -17.11 9.21
N SER A 103 8.94 -16.33 8.14
CA SER A 103 9.85 -15.23 7.84
C SER A 103 9.86 -14.18 8.95
N ILE A 104 8.69 -13.83 9.47
CA ILE A 104 8.57 -12.87 10.57
C ILE A 104 9.20 -13.42 11.85
N ASN A 105 8.92 -14.71 12.18
CA ASN A 105 9.53 -15.35 13.35
C ASN A 105 11.06 -15.38 13.25
N THR A 106 11.58 -15.60 12.04
CA THR A 106 13.04 -15.52 11.76
C THR A 106 13.57 -14.12 12.05
N CYS A 107 12.88 -13.07 11.65
CA CYS A 107 13.25 -11.68 11.96
C CYS A 107 13.22 -11.39 13.47
N ILE A 108 12.19 -11.89 14.18
CA ILE A 108 12.09 -11.75 15.64
C ILE A 108 13.25 -12.46 16.34
N ASN A 109 13.57 -13.67 15.94
CA ASN A 109 14.68 -14.44 16.50
C ASN A 109 16.02 -13.76 16.21
N LEU A 110 16.21 -13.24 15.01
CA LEU A 110 17.40 -12.44 14.69
C LEU A 110 17.52 -11.21 15.57
N LYS A 111 16.43 -10.46 15.74
CA LYS A 111 16.39 -9.30 16.65
C LYS A 111 16.84 -9.69 18.06
N ASN A 112 16.27 -10.76 18.62
CA ASN A 112 16.61 -11.21 19.97
C ASN A 112 18.09 -11.63 20.08
N ASN A 113 18.58 -12.37 19.13
CA ASN A 113 20.01 -12.76 19.08
C ASN A 113 20.94 -11.54 19.02
N LEU A 114 20.60 -10.52 18.23
CA LEU A 114 21.39 -9.29 18.17
C LEU A 114 21.39 -8.52 19.49
N LEU A 115 20.26 -8.48 20.18
CA LEU A 115 20.15 -7.87 21.51
C LEU A 115 20.97 -8.63 22.56
N ASP A 116 20.88 -9.95 22.59
CA ASP A 116 21.64 -10.81 23.51
C ASP A 116 23.16 -10.69 23.31
N ARG A 117 23.59 -10.48 22.07
CA ARG A 117 24.98 -10.22 21.72
C ARG A 117 25.45 -8.79 22.00
N GLY A 118 24.57 -7.92 22.50
CA GLY A 118 24.88 -6.53 22.81
C GLY A 118 25.19 -5.67 21.58
N ILE A 119 24.67 -6.01 20.42
CA ILE A 119 24.84 -5.21 19.21
C ILE A 119 24.10 -3.88 19.36
N LYS A 120 24.82 -2.79 19.26
CA LYS A 120 24.28 -1.42 19.47
C LYS A 120 24.06 -0.65 18.16
N ASN A 121 24.72 -1.05 17.12
CA ASN A 121 24.68 -0.35 15.83
C ASN A 121 24.30 -1.31 14.72
N ILE A 122 23.34 -0.89 13.90
CA ILE A 122 22.90 -1.61 12.69
C ILE A 122 23.11 -0.66 11.52
N VAL A 123 23.77 -1.13 10.47
CA VAL A 123 23.95 -0.40 9.22
C VAL A 123 22.97 -0.97 8.20
N THR A 124 22.09 -0.13 7.71
CA THR A 124 21.14 -0.49 6.65
C THR A 124 21.64 0.06 5.32
N ILE A 125 21.75 -0.81 4.33
CA ILE A 125 22.14 -0.45 2.96
C ILE A 125 20.95 -0.74 2.05
N GLY A 126 20.48 0.26 1.31
CA GLY A 126 19.32 0.14 0.44
C GLY A 126 19.25 1.27 -0.57
N ILE A 127 18.45 1.06 -1.62
CA ILE A 127 18.19 2.04 -2.68
C ILE A 127 16.66 2.22 -2.80
N GLY A 128 16.21 3.45 -3.01
CA GLY A 128 14.79 3.77 -3.18
C GLY A 128 13.96 3.34 -1.98
N GLY A 129 12.91 2.55 -2.20
CA GLY A 129 12.00 2.08 -1.14
C GLY A 129 12.67 1.25 -0.06
N SER A 130 13.75 0.54 -0.38
CA SER A 130 14.55 -0.20 0.61
C SER A 130 15.34 0.69 1.57
N PHE A 131 15.50 1.97 1.25
CA PHE A 131 16.12 2.98 2.11
C PHE A 131 15.09 3.91 2.74
N GLU A 132 14.24 4.55 1.93
CA GLU A 132 13.34 5.61 2.40
C GLU A 132 12.27 5.08 3.36
N GLY A 133 11.73 3.89 3.08
CA GLY A 133 10.72 3.26 3.97
C GLY A 133 11.27 2.98 5.38
N PRO A 134 12.36 2.21 5.53
CA PRO A 134 13.00 1.97 6.81
C PRO A 134 13.45 3.26 7.52
N LYS A 135 14.00 4.22 6.79
CA LYS A 135 14.38 5.53 7.32
C LYS A 135 13.20 6.26 7.95
N LEU A 136 12.08 6.38 7.22
CA LEU A 136 10.87 7.01 7.72
C LEU A 136 10.38 6.36 9.01
N LEU A 137 10.34 5.03 9.07
CA LEU A 137 9.91 4.30 10.27
C LEU A 137 10.85 4.55 11.46
N ILE A 138 12.16 4.47 11.24
CA ILE A 138 13.15 4.68 12.30
C ILE A 138 13.07 6.11 12.82
N GLU A 139 13.02 7.11 11.95
CA GLU A 139 12.96 8.51 12.34
C GLU A 139 11.67 8.83 13.12
N THR A 140 10.54 8.29 12.68
CA THR A 140 9.25 8.50 13.34
C THR A 140 9.21 7.86 14.72
N LEU A 141 9.60 6.59 14.82
CA LEU A 141 9.56 5.86 16.10
C LEU A 141 10.59 6.39 17.10
N THR A 142 11.77 6.84 16.63
CA THR A 142 12.78 7.42 17.52
C THR A 142 12.44 8.85 17.97
N ALA A 143 11.66 9.60 17.20
CA ALA A 143 11.19 10.92 17.58
C ALA A 143 10.18 10.87 18.75
N GLU A 144 9.36 9.82 18.84
CA GLU A 144 8.43 9.61 19.95
C GLU A 144 9.14 9.29 21.27
N HIS A 145 10.28 8.62 21.22
CA HIS A 145 11.07 8.29 22.43
C HIS A 145 11.93 9.46 22.97
N LYS A 146 11.98 10.58 22.24
CA LYS A 146 12.73 11.78 22.64
C LYS A 146 11.85 12.87 23.26
N ARG A 147 10.55 12.60 23.41
CA ARG A 147 9.59 13.49 24.09
C ARG A 147 9.29 12.96 25.47
#